data_ae79f291dd1f024d496b67b59e0c6c6c
#
_entry.id   ae79f291dd1f024d496b67b59e0c6c6c
#
_cell.length_a   1.000
_cell.length_b   1.000
_cell.length_c   1.000
_cell.angle_alpha   90.00
_cell.angle_beta   90.00
_cell.angle_gamma   90.00
#
_symmetry.space_group_name_H-M   'P 1'
#
loop_
_entity.id
_entity.type
_entity.pdbx_description
1 polymer ?
#
loop_
_entity_poly.entity_id
_entity_poly.type
_entity_poly.pdbx_seq_one_letter_code
_entity_poly.pdbx_strand_id
1 'polypeptide(L)'
;AYIKKIRSIMRYLETCDGNMQEGSLRADVNVSVKKKGTKNLGTRCEIKNVNSIKFMQMAIDFEANRQVDLIEEGKKIDQETRLFDTKKNETRSMRSKEDAHDYRYFPDPDLLPLELKNDFIEKIKSEIPELPDEKKKRFIDKFNLSPYEANILVSDKETSEYFEKVIKKSDVKLATNWITGELFALLNEKDLGITQSPINAENLSKLINLIKNGTISGKIAKTVFELMANGDKDPQKIIEEKGLKQESN
;
A
#
# COMPACT_ATOMS: atom_id res chain seq x y z
N ALA A 1 -4.37 8.86 -3.53
CA ALA A 1 -3.80 8.06 -4.60
C ALA A 1 -2.28 8.25 -4.70
N TYR A 2 -1.76 9.48 -4.90
CA TYR A 2 -0.35 9.79 -5.18
C TYR A 2 0.63 9.23 -4.12
N ILE A 3 0.45 9.55 -2.84
CA ILE A 3 1.34 9.08 -1.76
C ILE A 3 1.31 7.55 -1.60
N LYS A 4 0.14 6.91 -1.77
CA LYS A 4 0.06 5.45 -1.77
C LYS A 4 0.92 4.84 -2.87
N LYS A 5 0.92 5.46 -4.05
CA LYS A 5 1.71 5.02 -5.19
C LYS A 5 3.21 5.15 -4.94
N ILE A 6 3.66 6.32 -4.47
CA ILE A 6 5.08 6.54 -4.12
C ILE A 6 5.51 5.54 -3.05
N ARG A 7 4.72 5.39 -1.98
CA ARG A 7 5.02 4.42 -0.92
C ARG A 7 5.18 2.99 -1.47
N SER A 8 4.28 2.57 -2.34
CA SER A 8 4.36 1.24 -2.97
C SER A 8 5.64 1.09 -3.80
N ILE A 9 5.99 2.09 -4.62
CA ILE A 9 7.22 2.07 -5.42
C ILE A 9 8.46 1.96 -4.52
N MET A 10 8.56 2.79 -3.47
CA MET A 10 9.70 2.76 -2.54
C MET A 10 9.88 1.42 -1.85
N ARG A 11 8.76 0.77 -1.46
CA ARG A 11 8.78 -0.58 -0.88
C ARG A 11 9.21 -1.65 -1.89
N TYR A 12 8.76 -1.56 -3.14
CA TYR A 12 9.18 -2.46 -4.21
C TYR A 12 10.66 -2.34 -4.53
N LEU A 13 11.20 -1.12 -4.48
CA LEU A 13 12.62 -0.83 -4.65
C LEU A 13 13.46 -1.16 -3.41
N GLU A 14 12.83 -1.48 -2.27
CA GLU A 14 13.49 -1.72 -0.98
C GLU A 14 14.33 -0.55 -0.46
N THR A 15 14.05 0.67 -0.94
CA THR A 15 14.75 1.89 -0.52
C THR A 15 14.17 2.47 0.77
N CYS A 16 12.92 2.12 1.10
CA CYS A 16 12.20 2.65 2.26
C CYS A 16 11.04 1.70 2.63
N ASP A 17 10.79 1.50 3.92
CA ASP A 17 9.63 0.75 4.43
C ASP A 17 8.31 1.54 4.29
N GLY A 18 8.42 2.84 4.06
CA GLY A 18 7.28 3.76 3.91
C GLY A 18 6.48 3.97 5.19
N ASN A 19 7.09 3.78 6.37
CA ASN A 19 6.44 4.00 7.65
C ASN A 19 6.38 5.50 7.98
N MET A 20 5.19 6.08 7.85
CA MET A 20 4.96 7.50 8.13
C MET A 20 4.99 7.82 9.62
N GLN A 21 4.69 6.85 10.50
CA GLN A 21 4.70 7.07 11.96
C GLN A 21 6.13 7.16 12.49
N GLU A 22 7.03 6.37 11.95
CA GLU A 22 8.46 6.38 12.29
C GLU A 22 9.27 7.41 11.51
N GLY A 23 8.63 8.08 10.54
CA GLY A 23 9.24 9.15 9.76
C GLY A 23 10.08 8.68 8.57
N SER A 24 10.03 7.38 8.21
CA SER A 24 10.69 6.86 7.00
C SER A 24 10.09 7.43 5.71
N LEU A 25 8.82 7.81 5.74
CA LEU A 25 8.14 8.54 4.68
C LEU A 25 7.46 9.77 5.27
N ARG A 26 7.81 10.95 4.78
CA ARG A 26 7.21 12.21 5.20
C ARG A 26 6.56 12.91 4.02
N ALA A 27 5.49 13.63 4.29
CA ALA A 27 4.82 14.46 3.30
C ALA A 27 4.25 15.71 3.97
N ASP A 28 4.55 16.86 3.39
CA ASP A 28 3.93 18.13 3.76
C ASP A 28 2.75 18.41 2.85
N VAL A 29 1.64 18.85 3.44
CA VAL A 29 0.41 19.14 2.73
C VAL A 29 0.29 20.64 2.54
N ASN A 30 0.18 21.09 1.29
CA ASN A 30 -0.07 22.49 0.96
C ASN A 30 -1.44 22.60 0.29
N VAL A 31 -2.32 23.41 0.88
CA VAL A 31 -3.70 23.63 0.40
C VAL A 31 -3.90 25.08 0.04
N SER A 32 -4.48 25.33 -1.13
CA SER A 32 -5.01 26.63 -1.54
C SER A 32 -6.32 26.45 -2.29
N VAL A 33 -7.30 27.33 -2.03
CA VAL A 33 -8.62 27.32 -2.67
C VAL A 33 -8.81 28.60 -3.46
N LYS A 34 -9.45 28.50 -4.62
CA LYS A 34 -9.81 29.67 -5.46
C LYS A 34 -11.22 29.54 -6.01
N LYS A 35 -11.85 30.68 -6.29
CA LYS A 35 -13.14 30.70 -6.99
C LYS A 35 -12.98 30.14 -8.40
N LYS A 36 -13.98 29.37 -8.86
CA LYS A 36 -14.01 28.80 -10.21
C LYS A 36 -13.94 29.94 -11.24
N GLY A 37 -13.08 29.78 -12.25
CA GLY A 37 -12.87 30.79 -13.31
C GLY A 37 -11.78 31.82 -13.02
N THR A 38 -11.23 31.92 -11.82
CA THR A 38 -10.09 32.80 -11.54
C THR A 38 -8.79 32.20 -12.08
N LYS A 39 -7.91 33.06 -12.69
CA LYS A 39 -6.61 32.62 -13.20
C LYS A 39 -5.59 32.33 -12.08
N ASN A 40 -5.56 33.20 -11.07
CA ASN A 40 -4.58 33.13 -10.00
C ASN A 40 -4.96 32.04 -8.96
N LEU A 41 -3.96 31.39 -8.41
CA LEU A 41 -4.12 30.49 -7.28
C LEU A 41 -4.49 31.26 -6.02
N GLY A 42 -5.17 30.62 -5.08
CA GLY A 42 -5.45 31.17 -3.76
C GLY A 42 -4.21 31.18 -2.86
N THR A 43 -4.34 31.80 -1.68
CA THR A 43 -3.31 31.80 -0.65
C THR A 43 -3.09 30.39 -0.12
N ARG A 44 -1.85 29.98 -0.03
CA ARG A 44 -1.44 28.64 0.39
C ARG A 44 -1.24 28.56 1.89
N CYS A 45 -1.84 27.54 2.53
CA CYS A 45 -1.49 27.14 3.88
C CYS A 45 -0.77 25.78 3.84
N GLU A 46 0.31 25.65 4.61
CA GLU A 46 1.04 24.41 4.81
C GLU A 46 0.52 23.69 6.05
N ILE A 47 0.24 22.41 5.95
CA ILE A 47 -0.26 21.60 7.08
C ILE A 47 0.82 20.59 7.47
N LYS A 48 1.20 20.62 8.74
CA LYS A 48 2.16 19.69 9.35
C LYS A 48 1.48 18.70 10.28
N ASN A 49 2.26 17.72 10.76
CA ASN A 49 1.80 16.66 11.66
C ASN A 49 0.79 15.67 11.02
N VAL A 50 1.00 15.35 9.76
CA VAL A 50 0.18 14.39 9.00
C VAL A 50 0.96 13.07 8.81
N ASN A 51 0.95 12.24 9.83
CA ASN A 51 1.73 11.01 9.91
C ASN A 51 1.00 9.75 9.39
N SER A 52 -0.08 9.93 8.64
CA SER A 52 -0.75 8.87 7.89
C SER A 52 -1.46 9.42 6.66
N ILE A 53 -1.66 8.56 5.65
CA ILE A 53 -2.38 8.94 4.42
C ILE A 53 -3.84 9.31 4.72
N LYS A 54 -4.44 8.67 5.73
CA LYS A 54 -5.79 9.01 6.21
C LYS A 54 -5.83 10.42 6.79
N PHE A 55 -4.90 10.75 7.68
CA PHE A 55 -4.82 12.09 8.27
C PHE A 55 -4.48 13.16 7.25
N MET A 56 -3.67 12.85 6.23
CA MET A 56 -3.44 13.77 5.11
C MET A 56 -4.75 14.11 4.38
N GLN A 57 -5.58 13.12 4.08
CA GLN A 57 -6.87 13.35 3.43
C GLN A 57 -7.78 14.21 4.31
N MET A 58 -7.92 13.84 5.59
CA MET A 58 -8.76 14.59 6.54
C MET A 58 -8.26 16.04 6.70
N ALA A 59 -6.95 16.25 6.77
CA ALA A 59 -6.36 17.57 6.86
C ALA A 59 -6.62 18.43 5.60
N ILE A 60 -6.54 17.83 4.42
CA ILE A 60 -6.87 18.50 3.16
C ILE A 60 -8.34 18.90 3.11
N ASP A 61 -9.23 17.98 3.44
CA ASP A 61 -10.68 18.20 3.41
C ASP A 61 -11.07 19.30 4.41
N PHE A 62 -10.55 19.25 5.64
CA PHE A 62 -10.80 20.28 6.65
C PHE A 62 -10.30 21.65 6.21
N GLU A 63 -9.04 21.74 5.78
CA GLU A 63 -8.42 23.02 5.42
C GLU A 63 -9.06 23.62 4.17
N ALA A 64 -9.41 22.80 3.18
CA ALA A 64 -10.13 23.28 2.00
C ALA A 64 -11.47 23.90 2.36
N ASN A 65 -12.28 23.24 3.21
CA ASN A 65 -13.56 23.77 3.68
C ASN A 65 -13.37 25.06 4.49
N ARG A 66 -12.42 25.09 5.44
CA ARG A 66 -12.11 26.32 6.19
C ARG A 66 -11.77 27.49 5.28
N GLN A 67 -11.00 27.27 4.22
CA GLN A 67 -10.62 28.32 3.27
C GLN A 67 -11.83 28.75 2.44
N VAL A 68 -12.73 27.83 2.07
CA VAL A 68 -13.98 28.17 1.38
C VAL A 68 -14.83 29.06 2.27
N ASP A 69 -15.06 28.69 3.52
CA ASP A 69 -15.87 29.45 4.48
C ASP A 69 -15.33 30.87 4.66
N LEU A 70 -14.02 31.04 4.83
CA LEU A 70 -13.38 32.36 4.93
C LEU A 70 -13.59 33.21 3.67
N ILE A 71 -13.45 32.62 2.48
CA ILE A 71 -13.65 33.33 1.21
C ILE A 71 -15.12 33.74 1.05
N GLU A 72 -16.08 32.89 1.43
CA GLU A 72 -17.50 33.18 1.37
C GLU A 72 -17.91 34.27 2.35
N GLU A 73 -17.28 34.32 3.54
CA GLU A 73 -17.44 35.41 4.53
C GLU A 73 -16.72 36.71 4.12
N GLY A 74 -16.02 36.74 2.99
CA GLY A 74 -15.27 37.90 2.53
C GLY A 74 -13.97 38.15 3.29
N LYS A 75 -13.51 37.19 4.09
CA LYS A 75 -12.28 37.26 4.85
C LYS A 75 -11.07 36.88 3.97
N LYS A 76 -9.89 37.34 4.39
CA LYS A 76 -8.62 36.94 3.74
C LYS A 76 -8.08 35.67 4.39
N ILE A 77 -7.38 34.88 3.59
CA ILE A 77 -6.59 33.74 4.04
C ILE A 77 -5.15 34.21 4.21
N ASP A 78 -4.59 34.04 5.39
CA ASP A 78 -3.18 34.32 5.67
C ASP A 78 -2.31 33.11 5.27
N GLN A 79 -1.14 33.41 4.71
CA GLN A 79 -0.15 32.37 4.42
C GLN A 79 0.53 31.94 5.71
N GLU A 80 0.19 30.76 6.18
CA GLU A 80 0.65 30.26 7.49
C GLU A 80 0.99 28.78 7.45
N THR A 81 1.76 28.34 8.44
CA THR A 81 1.91 26.92 8.77
C THR A 81 0.88 26.54 9.84
N ARG A 82 0.14 25.50 9.56
CA ARG A 82 -0.92 24.93 10.43
C ARG A 82 -0.55 23.53 10.89
N LEU A 83 -0.98 23.18 12.09
CA LEU A 83 -0.82 21.84 12.66
C LEU A 83 -2.14 21.08 12.54
N PHE A 84 -2.12 19.85 12.05
CA PHE A 84 -3.30 18.98 12.09
C PHE A 84 -3.43 18.32 13.46
N ASP A 85 -4.56 18.56 14.14
CA ASP A 85 -4.93 17.90 15.39
C ASP A 85 -5.74 16.64 15.09
N THR A 86 -5.10 15.47 15.26
CA THR A 86 -5.70 14.18 14.93
C THR A 86 -6.83 13.76 15.86
N LYS A 87 -6.94 14.37 17.07
CA LYS A 87 -8.02 14.08 18.03
C LYS A 87 -9.26 14.87 17.70
N LYS A 88 -9.10 16.14 17.31
CA LYS A 88 -10.22 17.03 16.96
C LYS A 88 -10.56 17.01 15.48
N ASN A 89 -9.67 16.44 14.63
CA ASN A 89 -9.77 16.44 13.17
C ASN A 89 -9.85 17.86 12.57
N GLU A 90 -9.09 18.79 13.12
CA GLU A 90 -9.03 20.18 12.69
C GLU A 90 -7.60 20.66 12.46
N THR A 91 -7.43 21.72 11.66
CA THR A 91 -6.16 22.42 11.57
C THR A 91 -6.17 23.64 12.49
N ARG A 92 -5.04 23.90 13.17
CA ARG A 92 -4.84 25.12 13.97
C ARG A 92 -3.58 25.85 13.55
N SER A 93 -3.61 27.17 13.59
CA SER A 93 -2.42 28.00 13.30
C SER A 93 -1.27 27.63 14.24
N MET A 94 -0.08 27.55 13.67
CA MET A 94 1.15 27.25 14.41
C MET A 94 2.04 28.48 14.47
N ARG A 95 2.27 29.14 13.33
CA ARG A 95 2.98 30.41 13.19
C ARG A 95 2.70 31.00 11.81
N SER A 96 2.82 32.32 11.67
CA SER A 96 2.92 32.95 10.35
C SER A 96 4.26 32.57 9.69
N LYS A 97 4.27 32.38 8.37
CA LYS A 97 5.53 32.31 7.61
C LYS A 97 6.03 33.73 7.44
N GLU A 98 7.00 34.10 8.25
CA GLU A 98 7.91 35.18 7.89
C GLU A 98 8.73 34.75 6.67
N ASP A 99 9.14 35.71 5.83
CA ASP A 99 9.79 35.48 4.54
C ASP A 99 10.82 34.34 4.58
N ALA A 100 10.78 33.51 3.53
CA ALA A 100 11.68 32.36 3.41
C ALA A 100 13.13 32.84 3.35
N HIS A 101 13.80 32.76 4.48
CA HIS A 101 15.23 33.04 4.55
C HIS A 101 16.00 32.01 3.73
N ASP A 102 17.11 32.46 3.16
CA ASP A 102 18.13 31.78 2.40
C ASP A 102 18.19 30.25 2.64
N TYR A 103 17.75 29.47 1.66
CA TYR A 103 17.81 28.00 1.70
C TYR A 103 19.19 27.44 1.34
N ARG A 104 20.21 28.31 1.17
CA ARG A 104 21.58 27.90 0.83
C ARG A 104 21.65 27.03 -0.42
N TYR A 105 20.99 27.42 -1.49
CA TYR A 105 21.09 26.77 -2.81
C TYR A 105 22.42 27.08 -3.51
N PHE A 106 23.53 26.84 -2.82
CA PHE A 106 24.88 26.94 -3.38
C PHE A 106 25.61 25.64 -3.07
N PRO A 107 26.59 25.25 -3.93
CA PRO A 107 27.40 24.07 -3.68
C PRO A 107 28.10 24.18 -2.32
N ASP A 108 28.05 23.14 -1.55
CA ASP A 108 28.79 23.05 -0.29
C ASP A 108 30.28 22.94 -0.63
N PRO A 109 31.15 23.84 -0.09
CA PRO A 109 32.57 23.85 -0.42
C PRO A 109 33.31 22.58 0.02
N ASP A 110 32.78 21.85 1.00
CA ASP A 110 33.37 20.61 1.51
C ASP A 110 32.94 19.36 0.73
N LEU A 111 31.99 19.50 -0.22
CA LEU A 111 31.49 18.40 -1.03
C LEU A 111 31.93 18.56 -2.50
N LEU A 112 32.60 17.53 -3.00
CA LEU A 112 32.92 17.47 -4.44
C LEU A 112 31.66 17.22 -5.28
N PRO A 113 31.60 17.73 -6.52
CA PRO A 113 30.53 17.40 -7.45
C PRO A 113 30.40 15.90 -7.63
N LEU A 114 29.18 15.37 -7.51
CA LEU A 114 28.88 13.97 -7.77
C LEU A 114 28.62 13.78 -9.27
N GLU A 115 29.51 13.08 -9.94
CA GLU A 115 29.35 12.70 -11.35
C GLU A 115 28.89 11.25 -11.47
N LEU A 116 27.68 11.05 -11.96
CA LEU A 116 27.12 9.72 -12.25
C LEU A 116 27.43 9.37 -13.71
N LYS A 117 28.29 8.36 -13.91
CA LYS A 117 28.62 7.86 -15.26
C LYS A 117 27.43 7.11 -15.85
N ASN A 118 27.28 7.17 -17.17
CA ASN A 118 26.19 6.51 -17.88
C ASN A 118 26.16 4.99 -17.61
N ASP A 119 27.30 4.34 -17.55
CA ASP A 119 27.38 2.89 -17.25
C ASP A 119 26.80 2.54 -15.89
N PHE A 120 27.03 3.40 -14.89
CA PHE A 120 26.43 3.23 -13.57
C PHE A 120 24.89 3.37 -13.62
N ILE A 121 24.40 4.37 -14.38
CA ILE A 121 22.96 4.60 -14.56
C ILE A 121 22.30 3.41 -15.26
N GLU A 122 22.92 2.91 -16.35
CA GLU A 122 22.40 1.76 -17.09
C GLU A 122 22.43 0.47 -16.26
N LYS A 123 23.46 0.28 -15.46
CA LYS A 123 23.51 -0.83 -14.49
C LYS A 123 22.33 -0.77 -13.52
N ILE A 124 22.10 0.37 -12.86
CA ILE A 124 20.96 0.54 -11.93
C ILE A 124 19.63 0.30 -12.65
N LYS A 125 19.44 0.81 -13.87
CA LYS A 125 18.22 0.56 -14.65
C LYS A 125 17.98 -0.93 -14.89
N SER A 126 19.04 -1.69 -15.15
CA SER A 126 18.91 -3.14 -15.38
C SER A 126 18.60 -3.95 -14.10
N GLU A 127 18.88 -3.38 -12.94
CA GLU A 127 18.65 -3.98 -11.63
C GLU A 127 17.30 -3.58 -11.02
N ILE A 128 16.57 -2.61 -11.61
CA ILE A 128 15.24 -2.21 -11.13
C ILE A 128 14.29 -3.40 -11.21
N PRO A 129 13.67 -3.80 -10.08
CA PRO A 129 12.68 -4.87 -10.09
C PRO A 129 11.41 -4.44 -10.83
N GLU A 130 10.59 -5.42 -11.23
CA GLU A 130 9.29 -5.14 -11.81
C GLU A 130 8.44 -4.26 -10.86
N LEU A 131 8.06 -3.08 -11.32
CA LEU A 131 7.32 -2.11 -10.53
C LEU A 131 5.82 -2.46 -10.41
N PRO A 132 5.09 -1.90 -9.42
CA PRO A 132 3.69 -2.26 -9.18
C PRO A 132 2.76 -2.14 -10.40
N ASP A 133 2.95 -1.15 -11.27
CA ASP A 133 2.09 -0.97 -12.45
C ASP A 133 2.35 -2.00 -13.53
N GLU A 134 3.61 -2.33 -13.76
CA GLU A 134 4.02 -3.37 -14.71
C GLU A 134 3.54 -4.73 -14.22
N LYS A 135 3.74 -5.02 -12.93
CA LYS A 135 3.26 -6.24 -12.30
C LYS A 135 1.73 -6.34 -12.35
N LYS A 136 1.02 -5.25 -12.08
CA LYS A 136 -0.45 -5.19 -12.21
C LYS A 136 -0.89 -5.51 -13.64
N LYS A 137 -0.27 -4.88 -14.63
CA LYS A 137 -0.53 -5.14 -16.03
C LYS A 137 -0.28 -6.61 -16.37
N ARG A 138 0.86 -7.15 -15.96
CA ARG A 138 1.19 -8.56 -16.17
C ARG A 138 0.18 -9.51 -15.52
N PHE A 139 -0.30 -9.20 -14.31
CA PHE A 139 -1.32 -10.02 -13.64
C PHE A 139 -2.65 -10.02 -14.39
N ILE A 140 -3.05 -8.88 -14.94
CA ILE A 140 -4.25 -8.78 -15.81
C ILE A 140 -4.04 -9.56 -17.10
N ASP A 141 -2.96 -9.29 -17.82
CA ASP A 141 -2.74 -9.81 -19.18
C ASP A 141 -2.40 -11.31 -19.15
N LYS A 142 -1.54 -11.76 -18.23
CA LYS A 142 -1.03 -13.13 -18.19
C LYS A 142 -1.92 -14.07 -17.38
N PHE A 143 -2.52 -13.59 -16.31
CA PHE A 143 -3.31 -14.42 -15.39
C PHE A 143 -4.82 -14.18 -15.50
N ASN A 144 -5.24 -13.29 -16.41
CA ASN A 144 -6.64 -12.94 -16.65
C ASN A 144 -7.38 -12.50 -15.38
N LEU A 145 -6.68 -11.76 -14.52
CA LEU A 145 -7.27 -11.17 -13.32
C LEU A 145 -8.03 -9.88 -13.67
N SER A 146 -9.09 -9.60 -12.92
CA SER A 146 -9.73 -8.28 -13.01
C SER A 146 -8.78 -7.18 -12.54
N PRO A 147 -8.96 -5.92 -13.01
CA PRO A 147 -8.17 -4.78 -12.52
C PRO A 147 -8.23 -4.60 -11.00
N TYR A 148 -9.34 -4.99 -10.39
CA TYR A 148 -9.54 -4.94 -8.93
C TYR A 148 -8.70 -5.99 -8.21
N GLU A 149 -8.79 -7.27 -8.61
CA GLU A 149 -8.00 -8.37 -8.06
C GLU A 149 -6.50 -8.11 -8.18
N ALA A 150 -6.06 -7.71 -9.39
CA ALA A 150 -4.66 -7.37 -9.63
C ALA A 150 -4.18 -6.22 -8.73
N ASN A 151 -5.02 -5.18 -8.53
CA ASN A 151 -4.67 -4.05 -7.68
C ASN A 151 -4.50 -4.43 -6.20
N ILE A 152 -5.31 -5.35 -5.69
CA ILE A 152 -5.19 -5.88 -4.33
C ILE A 152 -3.89 -6.68 -4.19
N LEU A 153 -3.63 -7.59 -5.13
CA LEU A 153 -2.48 -8.50 -5.05
C LEU A 153 -1.12 -7.80 -5.26
N VAL A 154 -1.08 -6.62 -5.90
CA VAL A 154 0.14 -5.82 -6.07
C VAL A 154 0.23 -4.65 -5.10
N SER A 155 -0.68 -4.54 -4.13
CA SER A 155 -0.70 -3.42 -3.17
C SER A 155 0.59 -3.31 -2.38
N ASP A 156 1.20 -4.44 -2.08
CA ASP A 156 2.54 -4.55 -1.49
C ASP A 156 3.33 -5.72 -2.13
N LYS A 157 4.66 -5.62 -2.03
CA LYS A 157 5.59 -6.54 -2.66
C LYS A 157 5.41 -7.97 -2.16
N GLU A 158 5.32 -8.13 -0.86
CA GLU A 158 5.27 -9.42 -0.17
C GLU A 158 4.01 -10.19 -0.54
N THR A 159 2.86 -9.50 -0.64
CA THR A 159 1.60 -10.10 -1.11
C THR A 159 1.70 -10.59 -2.55
N SER A 160 2.30 -9.79 -3.42
CA SER A 160 2.48 -10.19 -4.82
C SER A 160 3.41 -11.40 -4.96
N GLU A 161 4.48 -11.46 -4.20
CA GLU A 161 5.41 -12.59 -4.18
C GLU A 161 4.77 -13.87 -3.62
N TYR A 162 3.97 -13.73 -2.55
CA TYR A 162 3.23 -14.84 -1.99
C TYR A 162 2.25 -15.41 -3.03
N PHE A 163 1.47 -14.57 -3.68
CA PHE A 163 0.56 -14.97 -4.75
C PHE A 163 1.30 -15.69 -5.89
N GLU A 164 2.40 -15.14 -6.37
CA GLU A 164 3.19 -15.76 -7.43
C GLU A 164 3.75 -17.14 -7.03
N LYS A 165 4.15 -17.30 -5.77
CA LYS A 165 4.57 -18.61 -5.24
C LYS A 165 3.43 -19.63 -5.24
N VAL A 166 2.22 -19.21 -4.85
CA VAL A 166 1.04 -20.09 -4.83
C VAL A 166 0.67 -20.55 -6.23
N ILE A 167 0.59 -19.62 -7.19
CA ILE A 167 0.12 -19.94 -8.55
C ILE A 167 1.14 -20.71 -9.41
N LYS A 168 2.41 -20.81 -8.98
CA LYS A 168 3.40 -21.65 -9.67
C LYS A 168 2.95 -23.11 -9.83
N LYS A 169 2.16 -23.61 -8.89
CA LYS A 169 1.76 -25.02 -8.81
C LYS A 169 0.26 -25.20 -8.59
N SER A 170 -0.54 -24.15 -8.70
CA SER A 170 -1.99 -24.22 -8.46
C SER A 170 -2.79 -23.35 -9.42
N ASP A 171 -4.11 -23.50 -9.38
CA ASP A 171 -5.04 -22.76 -10.23
C ASP A 171 -5.09 -21.27 -9.82
N VAL A 172 -4.93 -20.40 -10.80
CA VAL A 172 -4.86 -18.95 -10.60
C VAL A 172 -6.16 -18.40 -10.00
N LYS A 173 -7.32 -18.81 -10.51
CA LYS A 173 -8.61 -18.27 -10.07
C LYS A 173 -8.93 -18.68 -8.64
N LEU A 174 -8.71 -19.95 -8.33
CA LEU A 174 -8.87 -20.46 -6.96
C LEU A 174 -7.87 -19.79 -6.01
N ALA A 175 -6.59 -19.65 -6.42
CA ALA A 175 -5.58 -18.98 -5.61
C ALA A 175 -5.96 -17.53 -5.30
N THR A 176 -6.43 -16.79 -6.31
CA THR A 176 -6.89 -15.41 -6.13
C THR A 176 -8.01 -15.35 -5.08
N ASN A 177 -9.03 -16.19 -5.23
CA ASN A 177 -10.17 -16.21 -4.31
C ASN A 177 -9.76 -16.57 -2.87
N TRP A 178 -8.90 -17.58 -2.70
CA TRP A 178 -8.45 -18.02 -1.38
C TRP A 178 -7.54 -17.01 -0.69
N ILE A 179 -6.67 -16.33 -1.44
CA ILE A 179 -5.79 -15.29 -0.89
C ILE A 179 -6.59 -14.06 -0.51
N THR A 180 -7.43 -13.53 -1.44
CA THR A 180 -8.16 -12.28 -1.20
C THR A 180 -9.36 -12.45 -0.26
N GLY A 181 -9.88 -13.65 -0.13
CA GLY A 181 -10.94 -14.01 0.79
C GLY A 181 -10.41 -14.56 2.11
N GLU A 182 -10.21 -15.89 2.17
CA GLU A 182 -9.95 -16.61 3.42
C GLU A 182 -8.63 -16.21 4.09
N LEU A 183 -7.53 -16.10 3.30
CA LEU A 183 -6.23 -15.76 3.88
C LEU A 183 -6.20 -14.34 4.43
N PHE A 184 -6.70 -13.36 3.67
CA PHE A 184 -6.74 -11.97 4.16
C PHE A 184 -7.69 -11.80 5.34
N ALA A 185 -8.80 -12.53 5.38
CA ALA A 185 -9.69 -12.53 6.54
C ALA A 185 -8.96 -13.04 7.80
N LEU A 186 -8.25 -14.16 7.69
CA LEU A 186 -7.45 -14.72 8.77
C LEU A 186 -6.35 -13.75 9.25
N LEU A 187 -5.63 -13.13 8.30
CA LEU A 187 -4.56 -12.20 8.64
C LEU A 187 -5.09 -10.94 9.34
N ASN A 188 -6.21 -10.40 8.86
CA ASN A 188 -6.87 -9.26 9.49
C ASN A 188 -7.39 -9.58 10.89
N GLU A 189 -7.96 -10.76 11.10
CA GLU A 189 -8.43 -11.20 12.43
C GLU A 189 -7.28 -11.29 13.43
N LYS A 190 -6.12 -11.77 12.98
CA LYS A 190 -4.93 -11.94 13.82
C LYS A 190 -4.01 -10.71 13.87
N ASP A 191 -4.35 -9.62 13.17
CA ASP A 191 -3.51 -8.42 13.01
C ASP A 191 -2.10 -8.75 12.49
N LEU A 192 -2.01 -9.61 11.48
CA LEU A 192 -0.77 -10.11 10.89
C LEU A 192 -0.57 -9.58 9.47
N GLY A 193 0.67 -9.35 9.08
CA GLY A 193 1.07 -9.16 7.69
C GLY A 193 1.22 -10.51 6.96
N ILE A 194 1.26 -10.46 5.60
CA ILE A 194 1.38 -11.67 4.76
C ILE A 194 2.68 -12.46 5.05
N THR A 195 3.76 -11.78 5.43
CA THR A 195 5.04 -12.39 5.81
C THR A 195 4.98 -13.18 7.12
N GLN A 196 3.98 -12.86 7.96
CA GLN A 196 3.72 -13.52 9.24
C GLN A 196 2.60 -14.57 9.12
N SER A 197 2.17 -14.86 7.88
CA SER A 197 1.10 -15.82 7.64
C SER A 197 1.41 -17.17 8.26
N PRO A 198 0.48 -17.74 9.06
CA PRO A 198 0.63 -19.10 9.59
C PRO A 198 0.50 -20.18 8.52
N ILE A 199 0.10 -19.81 7.30
CA ILE A 199 -0.03 -20.71 6.15
C ILE A 199 0.96 -20.25 5.08
N ASN A 200 1.96 -21.06 4.79
CA ASN A 200 2.91 -20.77 3.74
C ASN A 200 2.32 -20.99 2.33
N ALA A 201 2.94 -20.39 1.32
CA ALA A 201 2.44 -20.44 -0.06
C ALA A 201 2.38 -21.87 -0.63
N GLU A 202 3.29 -22.75 -0.23
CA GLU A 202 3.31 -24.14 -0.68
C GLU A 202 2.12 -24.92 -0.16
N ASN A 203 1.81 -24.81 1.12
CA ASN A 203 0.68 -25.51 1.74
C ASN A 203 -0.66 -24.95 1.22
N LEU A 204 -0.76 -23.65 0.99
CA LEU A 204 -1.95 -23.09 0.34
C LEU A 204 -2.11 -23.63 -1.08
N SER A 205 -1.03 -23.71 -1.85
CA SER A 205 -1.04 -24.30 -3.20
C SER A 205 -1.50 -25.76 -3.20
N LYS A 206 -1.04 -26.58 -2.23
CA LYS A 206 -1.49 -27.97 -2.05
C LYS A 206 -2.97 -28.04 -1.74
N LEU A 207 -3.48 -27.22 -0.83
CA LEU A 207 -4.90 -27.16 -0.50
C LEU A 207 -5.76 -26.82 -1.74
N ILE A 208 -5.34 -25.81 -2.53
CA ILE A 208 -6.02 -25.42 -3.76
C ILE A 208 -6.07 -26.57 -4.77
N ASN A 209 -4.98 -27.34 -4.90
CA ASN A 209 -4.94 -28.50 -5.79
C ASN A 209 -5.88 -29.63 -5.33
N LEU A 210 -6.00 -29.86 -4.04
CA LEU A 210 -6.95 -30.84 -3.48
C LEU A 210 -8.41 -30.45 -3.76
N ILE A 211 -8.72 -29.16 -3.76
CA ILE A 211 -10.03 -28.64 -4.17
C ILE A 211 -10.23 -28.84 -5.67
N LYS A 212 -9.25 -28.43 -6.48
CA LYS A 212 -9.33 -28.49 -7.94
C LYS A 212 -9.51 -29.93 -8.45
N ASN A 213 -8.85 -30.87 -7.81
CA ASN A 213 -8.91 -32.30 -8.16
C ASN A 213 -10.15 -33.01 -7.59
N GLY A 214 -11.02 -32.29 -6.88
CA GLY A 214 -12.22 -32.89 -6.28
C GLY A 214 -11.95 -33.82 -5.08
N THR A 215 -10.72 -33.85 -4.55
CA THR A 215 -10.38 -34.66 -3.36
C THR A 215 -11.14 -34.23 -2.13
N ILE A 216 -11.40 -32.92 -2.02
CA ILE A 216 -12.18 -32.31 -0.96
C ILE A 216 -13.14 -31.25 -1.52
N SER A 217 -14.29 -31.08 -0.86
CA SER A 217 -15.23 -30.01 -1.18
C SER A 217 -14.75 -28.65 -0.62
N GLY A 218 -15.28 -27.55 -1.13
CA GLY A 218 -14.97 -26.21 -0.65
C GLY A 218 -15.28 -26.04 0.86
N LYS A 219 -16.29 -26.74 1.38
CA LYS A 219 -16.64 -26.73 2.81
C LYS A 219 -15.54 -27.42 3.64
N ILE A 220 -15.10 -28.60 3.20
CA ILE A 220 -14.02 -29.34 3.86
C ILE A 220 -12.72 -28.53 3.79
N ALA A 221 -12.44 -27.88 2.65
CA ALA A 221 -11.26 -27.07 2.48
C ALA A 221 -11.17 -25.90 3.49
N LYS A 222 -12.31 -25.27 3.85
CA LYS A 222 -12.33 -24.23 4.90
C LYS A 222 -11.94 -24.80 6.26
N THR A 223 -12.48 -25.96 6.63
CA THR A 223 -12.10 -26.65 7.87
C THR A 223 -10.60 -27.02 7.89
N VAL A 224 -10.08 -27.52 6.76
CA VAL A 224 -8.64 -27.84 6.65
C VAL A 224 -7.80 -26.56 6.76
N PHE A 225 -8.23 -25.46 6.13
CA PHE A 225 -7.54 -24.17 6.20
C PHE A 225 -7.48 -23.63 7.64
N GLU A 226 -8.58 -23.71 8.41
CA GLU A 226 -8.61 -23.33 9.82
C GLU A 226 -7.64 -24.18 10.66
N LEU A 227 -7.56 -25.48 10.39
CA LEU A 227 -6.61 -26.37 11.07
C LEU A 227 -5.16 -26.03 10.69
N MET A 228 -4.89 -25.70 9.42
CA MET A 228 -3.58 -25.22 8.97
C MET A 228 -3.18 -23.92 9.69
N ALA A 229 -4.12 -23.00 9.89
CA ALA A 229 -3.87 -21.72 10.57
C ALA A 229 -3.46 -21.87 12.04
N ASN A 230 -3.68 -23.04 12.63
CA ASN A 230 -3.30 -23.35 14.01
C ASN A 230 -1.96 -24.10 14.12
N GLY A 231 -1.19 -24.23 13.06
CA GLY A 231 0.14 -24.84 13.14
C GLY A 231 0.62 -25.41 11.81
N ASP A 232 0.94 -24.58 10.83
CA ASP A 232 1.59 -24.86 9.52
C ASP A 232 1.71 -26.36 9.12
N LYS A 233 0.60 -27.06 9.18
CA LYS A 233 0.53 -28.47 8.82
C LYS A 233 0.23 -28.62 7.33
N ASP A 234 0.82 -29.66 6.73
CA ASP A 234 0.51 -30.07 5.36
C ASP A 234 -0.98 -30.45 5.24
N PRO A 235 -1.75 -29.86 4.32
CA PRO A 235 -3.19 -30.10 4.19
C PRO A 235 -3.50 -31.57 3.90
N GLN A 236 -2.62 -32.29 3.23
CA GLN A 236 -2.82 -33.70 2.93
C GLN A 236 -2.75 -34.55 4.20
N LYS A 237 -1.80 -34.25 5.11
CA LYS A 237 -1.71 -34.92 6.41
C LYS A 237 -2.95 -34.65 7.28
N ILE A 238 -3.45 -33.41 7.28
CA ILE A 238 -4.66 -33.06 8.03
C ILE A 238 -5.86 -33.88 7.52
N ILE A 239 -6.01 -34.00 6.19
CA ILE A 239 -7.10 -34.77 5.57
C ILE A 239 -7.00 -36.25 5.95
N GLU A 240 -5.82 -36.83 5.94
CA GLU A 240 -5.57 -38.23 6.32
C GLU A 240 -5.82 -38.46 7.81
N GLU A 241 -5.27 -37.62 8.68
CA GLU A 241 -5.44 -37.72 10.14
C GLU A 241 -6.90 -37.56 10.60
N LYS A 242 -7.68 -36.75 9.90
CA LYS A 242 -9.07 -36.41 10.24
C LYS A 242 -10.13 -37.17 9.42
N GLY A 243 -9.71 -38.01 8.48
CA GLY A 243 -10.64 -38.76 7.62
C GLY A 243 -11.54 -37.87 6.75
N LEU A 244 -11.03 -36.71 6.29
CA LEU A 244 -11.83 -35.67 5.60
C LEU A 244 -11.89 -35.85 4.08
N LYS A 245 -11.65 -37.04 3.54
CA LYS A 245 -11.81 -37.30 2.11
C LYS A 245 -13.29 -37.27 1.71
N GLN A 246 -13.57 -36.69 0.55
CA GLN A 246 -14.91 -36.75 -0.01
C GLN A 246 -15.11 -38.17 -0.58
N GLU A 247 -16.07 -38.92 -0.06
CA GLU A 247 -16.52 -40.14 -0.72
C GLU A 247 -17.32 -39.75 -1.96
N SER A 248 -16.77 -40.08 -3.14
CA SER A 248 -17.51 -39.95 -4.40
C SER A 248 -18.47 -41.11 -4.48
N ASN A 249 -19.76 -40.86 -4.34
CA ASN A 249 -20.81 -41.79 -4.77
C ASN A 249 -20.93 -41.75 -6.30
#